data_91162c025adb31b9885e03e37153db13
#
_entry.id   91162c025adb31b9885e03e37153db13
#
_cell.length_a   1.000
_cell.length_b   1.000
_cell.length_c   1.000
_cell.angle_alpha   90.00
_cell.angle_beta   90.00
_cell.angle_gamma   90.00
#
_symmetry.space_group_name_H-M   'P 1'
#
loop_
_entity.id
_entity.type
_entity.pdbx_description
1 polymer ?
#
loop_
_entity_poly.entity_id
_entity_poly.type
_entity_poly.pdbx_seq_one_letter_code
_entity_poly.pdbx_strand_id
1 'polypeptide(L)'
;MIRTLAIAALAAFFVALASCGGAPTREQARLCRLTIPPLNPEGARIAVLRAVATDENEVRVDYTVETDGRSRQRWVLCRFAAIPRSATTPDLEALFTDEGEVPGASVYLMERFWLDTPDALAADPGGAS
;
A
#
# COMPACT_ATOMS: atom_id res chain seq x y z
N MET A 1 25.83 61.47 -6.87
CA MET A 1 26.04 60.20 -7.57
C MET A 1 25.54 59.08 -6.67
N ILE A 2 24.32 58.63 -6.84
CA ILE A 2 23.76 57.55 -6.09
C ILE A 2 23.80 56.30 -6.94
N ARG A 3 24.66 55.36 -6.61
CA ARG A 3 24.68 54.04 -7.23
C ARG A 3 23.68 53.17 -6.52
N THR A 4 22.54 53.00 -7.15
CA THR A 4 21.56 52.01 -6.72
C THR A 4 22.08 50.62 -7.07
N LEU A 5 22.52 49.88 -6.07
CA LEU A 5 22.77 48.46 -6.18
C LEU A 5 21.43 47.74 -6.22
N ALA A 6 21.08 47.29 -7.42
CA ALA A 6 19.95 46.37 -7.57
C ALA A 6 20.39 44.99 -7.08
N ILE A 7 19.95 44.64 -5.88
CA ILE A 7 20.10 43.28 -5.36
C ILE A 7 18.98 42.46 -6.05
N ALA A 8 19.38 41.73 -7.07
CA ALA A 8 18.51 40.71 -7.64
C ALA A 8 18.39 39.57 -6.64
N ALA A 9 17.30 39.57 -5.90
CA ALA A 9 16.93 38.43 -5.07
C ALA A 9 16.51 37.30 -6.00
N LEU A 10 17.41 36.35 -6.24
CA LEU A 10 17.10 35.08 -6.87
C LEU A 10 16.26 34.30 -5.88
N ALA A 11 14.95 34.43 -6.00
CA ALA A 11 14.03 33.53 -5.32
C ALA A 11 14.18 32.15 -5.96
N ALA A 12 14.96 31.31 -5.33
CA ALA A 12 15.03 29.90 -5.66
C ALA A 12 13.64 29.32 -5.35
N PHE A 13 12.82 29.19 -6.38
CA PHE A 13 11.60 28.41 -6.32
C PHE A 13 12.03 26.95 -6.20
N PHE A 14 12.11 26.47 -4.97
CA PHE A 14 12.09 25.05 -4.69
C PHE A 14 10.70 24.55 -5.07
N VAL A 15 10.54 24.12 -6.29
CA VAL A 15 9.42 23.26 -6.65
C VAL A 15 9.66 21.96 -5.89
N ALA A 16 9.04 21.84 -4.75
CA ALA A 16 8.91 20.54 -4.10
C ALA A 16 8.14 19.68 -5.09
N LEU A 17 8.85 18.77 -5.74
CA LEU A 17 8.23 17.70 -6.49
C LEU A 17 7.42 16.90 -5.44
N ALA A 18 6.13 17.20 -5.35
CA ALA A 18 5.22 16.40 -4.60
C ALA A 18 5.31 14.99 -5.20
N SER A 19 5.92 14.05 -4.46
CA SER A 19 5.92 12.65 -4.87
C SER A 19 4.46 12.25 -5.11
N CYS A 20 4.16 11.64 -6.27
CA CYS A 20 2.83 11.16 -6.61
C CYS A 20 2.47 10.00 -5.68
N GLY A 21 2.08 10.29 -4.45
CA GLY A 21 1.67 9.32 -3.47
C GLY A 21 1.57 9.96 -2.10
N GLY A 22 0.42 9.83 -1.46
CA GLY A 22 0.15 10.29 -0.10
C GLY A 22 0.26 9.16 0.93
N ALA A 23 0.08 9.51 2.19
CA ALA A 23 -0.12 8.53 3.25
C ALA A 23 -1.50 7.90 3.07
N PRO A 24 -1.60 6.55 3.01
CA PRO A 24 -2.89 5.87 2.98
C PRO A 24 -3.58 6.02 4.33
N THR A 25 -4.91 5.81 4.37
CA THR A 25 -5.60 5.65 5.65
C THR A 25 -5.02 4.43 6.36
N ARG A 26 -5.02 4.47 7.70
CA ARG A 26 -4.52 3.36 8.52
C ARG A 26 -5.24 2.05 8.16
N GLU A 27 -6.54 2.13 7.98
CA GLU A 27 -7.38 0.95 7.73
C GLU A 27 -7.16 0.38 6.33
N GLN A 28 -7.07 1.22 5.30
CA GLN A 28 -6.74 0.77 3.95
C GLN A 28 -5.36 0.12 3.89
N ALA A 29 -4.36 0.73 4.54
CA ALA A 29 -3.02 0.17 4.59
C ALA A 29 -3.00 -1.19 5.31
N ARG A 30 -3.70 -1.30 6.44
CA ARG A 30 -3.83 -2.56 7.18
C ARG A 30 -4.46 -3.65 6.33
N LEU A 31 -5.61 -3.38 5.73
CA LEU A 31 -6.31 -4.36 4.90
C LEU A 31 -5.46 -4.78 3.69
N CYS A 32 -4.75 -3.84 3.08
CA CYS A 32 -3.86 -4.19 1.97
C CYS A 32 -2.71 -5.10 2.40
N ARG A 33 -2.08 -4.86 3.56
CA ARG A 33 -1.07 -5.77 4.11
C ARG A 33 -1.61 -7.17 4.37
N LEU A 34 -2.84 -7.27 4.84
CA LEU A 34 -3.47 -8.57 5.13
C LEU A 34 -3.74 -9.42 3.88
N THR A 35 -3.71 -8.82 2.69
CA THR A 35 -3.80 -9.58 1.44
C THR A 35 -2.51 -10.32 1.10
N ILE A 36 -1.38 -9.92 1.68
CA ILE A 36 -0.06 -10.41 1.28
C ILE A 36 0.17 -11.89 1.65
N PRO A 37 -0.12 -12.36 2.89
CA PRO A 37 0.15 -13.75 3.25
C PRO A 37 -0.51 -14.78 2.32
N PRO A 38 -1.80 -14.68 1.98
CA PRO A 38 -2.43 -15.67 1.11
C PRO A 38 -1.96 -15.62 -0.36
N LEU A 39 -1.27 -14.57 -0.77
CA LEU A 39 -0.71 -14.43 -2.12
C LEU A 39 0.70 -15.03 -2.25
N ASN A 40 1.26 -15.53 -1.17
CA ASN A 40 2.63 -16.06 -1.14
C ASN A 40 2.65 -17.47 -0.56
N PRO A 41 3.72 -18.24 -0.77
CA PRO A 41 3.82 -19.58 -0.22
C PRO A 41 3.68 -19.60 1.30
N GLU A 42 3.04 -20.64 1.82
CA GLU A 42 2.93 -20.86 3.25
C GLU A 42 4.32 -20.93 3.90
N GLY A 43 4.48 -20.26 5.03
CA GLY A 43 5.75 -20.20 5.75
C GLY A 43 6.77 -19.21 5.19
N ALA A 44 6.45 -18.49 4.10
CA ALA A 44 7.31 -17.43 3.59
C ALA A 44 7.46 -16.30 4.60
N ARG A 45 8.66 -15.72 4.69
CA ARG A 45 8.90 -14.53 5.50
C ARG A 45 8.59 -13.29 4.69
N ILE A 46 7.72 -12.45 5.23
CA ILE A 46 7.27 -11.23 4.58
C ILE A 46 7.74 -10.03 5.40
N ALA A 47 8.40 -9.08 4.73
CA ALA A 47 8.79 -7.81 5.33
C ALA A 47 8.23 -6.66 4.48
N VAL A 48 7.37 -5.85 5.08
CA VAL A 48 6.79 -4.68 4.41
C VAL A 48 7.84 -3.58 4.35
N LEU A 49 8.06 -3.03 3.17
CA LEU A 49 8.99 -1.94 2.93
C LEU A 49 8.30 -0.58 3.04
N ARG A 50 7.12 -0.45 2.44
CA ARG A 50 6.33 0.79 2.48
C ARG A 50 4.89 0.55 2.01
N ALA A 51 4.00 1.43 2.46
CA ALA A 51 2.63 1.53 1.97
C ALA A 51 2.38 2.96 1.52
N VAL A 52 1.90 3.13 0.29
CA VAL A 52 1.68 4.44 -0.33
C VAL A 52 0.29 4.49 -0.94
N ALA A 53 -0.45 5.58 -0.69
CA ALA A 53 -1.68 5.84 -1.42
C ALA A 53 -1.33 6.31 -2.84
N THR A 54 -1.75 5.55 -3.83
CA THR A 54 -1.54 5.88 -5.26
C THR A 54 -2.73 6.64 -5.83
N ASP A 55 -3.87 6.53 -5.20
CA ASP A 55 -5.08 7.29 -5.48
C ASP A 55 -5.92 7.36 -4.20
N GLU A 56 -7.05 8.06 -4.21
CA GLU A 56 -7.92 8.27 -3.05
C GLU A 56 -8.36 6.96 -2.38
N ASN A 57 -8.67 5.94 -3.18
CA ASN A 57 -9.12 4.63 -2.71
C ASN A 57 -8.20 3.50 -3.15
N GLU A 58 -6.92 3.80 -3.31
CA GLU A 58 -5.95 2.84 -3.81
C GLU A 58 -4.65 2.91 -3.00
N VAL A 59 -4.17 1.76 -2.57
CA VAL A 59 -2.95 1.63 -1.77
C VAL A 59 -2.04 0.61 -2.42
N ARG A 60 -0.78 0.98 -2.58
CA ARG A 60 0.29 0.07 -2.97
C ARG A 60 1.15 -0.25 -1.77
N VAL A 61 1.42 -1.54 -1.57
CA VAL A 61 2.37 -2.02 -0.57
C VAL A 61 3.52 -2.73 -1.27
N ASP A 62 4.72 -2.23 -1.07
CA ASP A 62 5.94 -2.90 -1.50
C ASP A 62 6.49 -3.75 -0.35
N TYR A 63 6.90 -4.96 -0.64
CA TYR A 63 7.39 -5.90 0.36
C TYR A 63 8.44 -6.85 -0.20
N THR A 64 9.18 -7.49 0.68
CA THR A 64 10.03 -8.62 0.34
C THR A 64 9.41 -9.91 0.83
N VAL A 65 9.58 -10.96 0.06
CA VAL A 65 9.23 -12.32 0.43
C VAL A 65 10.47 -13.19 0.38
N GLU A 66 10.76 -13.90 1.48
CA GLU A 66 11.86 -14.83 1.57
C GLU A 66 11.33 -16.25 1.66
N THR A 67 11.77 -17.10 0.74
CA THR A 67 11.40 -18.50 0.66
C THR A 67 12.65 -19.30 0.36
N ASP A 68 12.96 -20.34 1.15
CA ASP A 68 14.13 -21.22 0.95
C ASP A 68 15.46 -20.45 0.87
N GLY A 69 15.62 -19.44 1.72
CA GLY A 69 16.82 -18.62 1.78
C GLY A 69 16.98 -17.61 0.62
N ARG A 70 15.98 -17.51 -0.25
CA ARG A 70 15.94 -16.53 -1.35
C ARG A 70 14.95 -15.43 -1.07
N SER A 71 15.40 -14.19 -1.24
CA SER A 71 14.57 -13.00 -1.06
C SER A 71 14.23 -12.37 -2.40
N ARG A 72 12.96 -11.99 -2.57
CA ARG A 72 12.47 -11.31 -3.76
C ARG A 72 11.59 -10.14 -3.35
N GLN A 73 11.75 -9.02 -4.04
CA GLN A 73 10.86 -7.88 -3.86
C GLN A 73 9.58 -8.08 -4.68
N ARG A 74 8.45 -7.80 -4.04
CA ARG A 74 7.13 -7.86 -4.66
C ARG A 74 6.31 -6.63 -4.29
N TRP A 75 5.19 -6.47 -4.92
CA TRP A 75 4.21 -5.45 -4.56
C TRP A 75 2.78 -5.96 -4.72
N VAL A 76 1.89 -5.33 -4.00
CA VAL A 76 0.45 -5.49 -4.12
C VAL A 76 -0.19 -4.11 -4.22
N LEU A 77 -1.19 -3.98 -5.07
CA LEU A 77 -2.00 -2.78 -5.23
C LEU A 77 -3.45 -3.13 -4.90
N CYS A 78 -3.97 -2.50 -3.87
CA CYS A 78 -5.34 -2.70 -3.39
C CYS A 78 -6.20 -1.53 -3.81
N ARG A 79 -7.29 -1.80 -4.50
CA ARG A 79 -8.32 -0.81 -4.82
C ARG A 79 -9.53 -1.07 -3.96
N PHE A 80 -9.98 -0.03 -3.28
CA PHE A 80 -11.16 -0.06 -2.41
C PHE A 80 -12.33 0.64 -3.07
N ALA A 81 -13.55 0.20 -2.74
CA ALA A 81 -14.76 0.83 -3.22
C ALA A 81 -14.83 2.30 -2.73
N ALA A 82 -15.22 3.21 -3.62
CA ALA A 82 -15.38 4.62 -3.28
C ALA A 82 -16.49 4.84 -2.26
N ILE A 83 -17.51 3.98 -2.31
CA ILE A 83 -18.63 3.96 -1.34
C ILE A 83 -18.61 2.60 -0.65
N PRO A 84 -18.01 2.48 0.54
CA PRO A 84 -17.97 1.23 1.27
C PRO A 84 -19.36 0.86 1.81
N ARG A 85 -19.62 -0.43 1.95
CA ARG A 85 -20.87 -0.93 2.57
C ARG A 85 -20.94 -0.63 4.06
N SER A 86 -19.81 -0.49 4.71
CA SER A 86 -19.68 -0.10 6.11
C SER A 86 -18.99 1.25 6.24
N ALA A 87 -19.44 2.11 7.14
CA ALA A 87 -18.82 3.39 7.42
C ALA A 87 -17.42 3.26 8.06
N THR A 88 -17.10 2.09 8.62
CA THR A 88 -15.89 1.86 9.41
C THR A 88 -14.85 0.97 8.73
N THR A 89 -15.25 0.20 7.71
CA THR A 89 -14.38 -0.77 7.06
C THR A 89 -14.37 -0.58 5.54
N PRO A 90 -13.23 -0.30 4.93
CA PRO A 90 -13.11 -0.25 3.47
C PRO A 90 -13.43 -1.60 2.85
N ASP A 91 -14.09 -1.59 1.70
CA ASP A 91 -14.37 -2.79 0.90
C ASP A 91 -13.29 -2.95 -0.17
N LEU A 92 -12.58 -4.06 -0.16
CA LEU A 92 -11.61 -4.40 -1.20
C LEU A 92 -12.35 -4.78 -2.49
N GLU A 93 -12.13 -4.02 -3.54
CA GLU A 93 -12.80 -4.17 -4.82
C GLU A 93 -11.95 -4.91 -5.85
N ALA A 94 -10.66 -4.61 -5.90
CA ALA A 94 -9.72 -5.22 -6.82
C ALA A 94 -8.33 -5.31 -6.21
N LEU A 95 -7.56 -6.28 -6.68
CA LEU A 95 -6.21 -6.56 -6.20
C LEU A 95 -5.31 -6.86 -7.39
N PHE A 96 -4.18 -6.17 -7.44
CA PHE A 96 -3.16 -6.34 -8.48
C PHE A 96 -1.83 -6.68 -7.85
N THR A 97 -1.04 -7.46 -8.53
CA THR A 97 0.31 -7.84 -8.11
C THR A 97 1.30 -7.68 -9.27
N ASP A 98 2.58 -7.87 -8.98
CA ASP A 98 3.62 -7.95 -10.00
C ASP A 98 3.41 -9.11 -11.01
N GLU A 99 2.53 -10.06 -10.70
CA GLU A 99 2.14 -11.16 -11.60
C GLU A 99 0.84 -10.90 -12.37
N GLY A 100 0.18 -9.79 -12.12
CA GLY A 100 -1.05 -9.38 -12.76
C GLY A 100 -2.23 -9.22 -11.81
N GLU A 101 -3.41 -9.06 -12.38
CA GLU A 101 -4.65 -8.93 -11.61
C GLU A 101 -5.03 -10.25 -10.93
N VAL A 102 -5.37 -10.17 -9.66
CA VAL A 102 -5.92 -11.31 -8.94
C VAL A 102 -7.39 -11.51 -9.37
N PRO A 103 -7.80 -12.75 -9.73
CA PRO A 103 -9.17 -12.98 -10.14
C PRO A 103 -10.20 -12.48 -9.12
N GLY A 104 -11.29 -11.87 -9.59
CA GLY A 104 -12.31 -11.29 -8.72
C GLY A 104 -12.93 -12.29 -7.76
N ALA A 105 -13.07 -13.56 -8.15
CA ALA A 105 -13.53 -14.62 -7.27
C ALA A 105 -12.59 -14.84 -6.09
N SER A 106 -11.27 -14.77 -6.31
CA SER A 106 -10.27 -14.89 -5.24
C SER A 106 -10.30 -13.67 -4.31
N VAL A 107 -10.48 -12.48 -4.86
CA VAL A 107 -10.66 -11.26 -4.05
C VAL A 107 -11.90 -11.36 -3.17
N TYR A 108 -13.01 -11.82 -3.73
CA TYR A 108 -14.25 -12.04 -2.97
C TYR A 108 -14.07 -13.03 -1.83
N LEU A 109 -13.42 -14.16 -2.09
CA LEU A 109 -13.15 -15.17 -1.06
C LEU A 109 -12.22 -14.64 0.03
N MET A 110 -11.21 -13.88 -0.35
CA MET A 110 -10.28 -13.25 0.59
C MET A 110 -11.00 -12.26 1.50
N GLU A 111 -11.84 -11.41 0.93
CA GLU A 111 -12.63 -10.45 1.69
C GLU A 111 -13.64 -11.15 2.61
N ARG A 112 -14.28 -12.19 2.11
CA ARG A 112 -15.34 -12.90 2.84
C ARG A 112 -14.83 -13.80 3.96
N PHE A 113 -13.69 -14.46 3.76
CA PHE A 113 -13.24 -15.55 4.65
C PHE A 113 -11.87 -15.34 5.26
N TRP A 114 -11.16 -14.29 4.90
CA TRP A 114 -9.80 -14.05 5.39
C TRP A 114 -9.64 -12.72 6.12
N LEU A 115 -9.95 -11.59 5.48
CA LEU A 115 -9.54 -10.27 5.96
C LEU A 115 -10.05 -9.89 7.36
N ASP A 116 -11.19 -10.41 7.78
CA ASP A 116 -11.79 -10.13 9.10
C ASP A 116 -11.53 -11.23 10.12
N THR A 117 -10.60 -12.14 9.85
CA THR A 117 -10.33 -13.25 10.74
C THR A 117 -9.20 -12.94 11.74
N PRO A 118 -9.20 -13.58 12.92
CA PRO A 118 -8.06 -13.50 13.84
C PRO A 118 -6.76 -14.00 13.23
N ASP A 119 -6.83 -15.01 12.36
CA ASP A 119 -5.66 -15.57 11.68
C ASP A 119 -5.01 -14.55 10.74
N ALA A 120 -5.83 -13.78 10.03
CA ALA A 120 -5.32 -12.68 9.19
C ALA A 120 -4.59 -11.62 10.03
N LEU A 121 -5.19 -11.23 11.16
CA LEU A 121 -4.56 -10.26 12.06
C LEU A 121 -3.25 -10.80 12.65
N ALA A 122 -3.20 -12.07 13.00
CA ALA A 122 -1.98 -12.70 13.50
C ALA A 122 -0.88 -12.80 12.42
N ALA A 123 -1.28 -12.89 11.15
CA ALA A 123 -0.38 -12.98 10.01
C ALA A 123 -0.01 -11.62 9.42
N ASP A 124 -0.50 -10.49 9.96
CA ASP A 124 -0.19 -9.14 9.45
C ASP A 124 1.33 -8.91 9.46
N PRO A 125 1.96 -8.77 8.31
CA PRO A 125 3.42 -8.60 8.23
C PRO A 125 3.93 -7.25 8.76
N GLY A 126 3.03 -6.30 8.98
CA GLY A 126 3.35 -4.99 9.56
C GLY A 126 2.72 -4.76 10.94
N GLY A 127 2.02 -5.75 11.49
CA GLY A 127 1.21 -5.59 12.69
C GLY A 127 1.92 -5.83 14.02
N ALA A 128 3.13 -6.29 13.99
CA ALA A 128 3.89 -6.64 15.20
C ALA A 128 4.72 -5.44 15.68
N SER A 129 4.08 -4.50 16.34
CA SER A 129 4.79 -3.46 17.08
C SER A 129 4.05 -3.06 18.32
#